data_cf83c5c2c730edebbb26ff5001f10ae8
#
_entry.id   cf83c5c2c730edebbb26ff5001f10ae8
#
_cell.length_a   1.000
_cell.length_b   1.000
_cell.length_c   1.000
_cell.angle_alpha   90.00
_cell.angle_beta   90.00
_cell.angle_gamma   90.00
#
_symmetry.space_group_name_H-M   'P 1'
#
loop_
_entity.id
_entity.type
_entity.pdbx_description
1 polymer ?
#
loop_
_entity_poly.entity_id
_entity_poly.type
_entity_poly.pdbx_seq_one_letter_code
_entity_poly.pdbx_strand_id
1 'polypeptide(L)'
;MNYKVDEGLFKDDCFAVRQDWDVLQQHLRKKGQNLDLVEMPNQFAAGFGNLNYYIIFNGRPAVLRRPPMNSFVQGANDMLREAKVLNALSPVFPLVPECLFVGHDLNVWGVPFLIMEYRPGITVKSTLPDHMKNKHLIGEQLTEELLNILIRLHSIDPSGVGLGDLGRTGDYFSRTAKGWLKRAHAAWGDSQSVALTKIEKWLSERIPKDAHPVILHNDFKLDNIILEPTNLQPKAL
;
A
#
# COMPACT_ATOMS: atom_id res chain seq x y z
N MET A 1 -17.72 14.87 -14.57
CA MET A 1 -16.59 14.71 -15.50
C MET A 1 -16.39 13.21 -15.70
N ASN A 2 -16.75 12.68 -16.87
CA ASN A 2 -16.47 11.28 -17.20
C ASN A 2 -14.97 11.14 -17.45
N TYR A 3 -14.21 10.70 -16.45
CA TYR A 3 -12.88 10.19 -16.71
C TYR A 3 -13.04 8.92 -17.56
N LYS A 4 -12.55 8.95 -18.80
CA LYS A 4 -12.30 7.71 -19.52
C LYS A 4 -11.40 6.87 -18.61
N VAL A 5 -11.93 5.75 -18.16
CA VAL A 5 -11.15 4.76 -17.41
C VAL A 5 -10.06 4.28 -18.36
N ASP A 6 -8.79 4.44 -17.99
CA ASP A 6 -7.65 4.00 -18.80
C ASP A 6 -7.83 2.52 -19.15
N GLU A 7 -7.71 2.20 -20.45
CA GLU A 7 -7.63 0.81 -20.91
C GLU A 7 -6.48 0.13 -20.14
N GLY A 8 -6.83 -0.91 -19.36
CA GLY A 8 -5.88 -1.64 -18.51
C GLY A 8 -5.85 -1.24 -17.03
N LEU A 9 -6.69 -0.30 -16.58
CA LEU A 9 -6.83 -0.01 -15.14
C LEU A 9 -7.44 -1.20 -14.39
N PHE A 10 -8.39 -1.88 -15.01
CA PHE A 10 -9.06 -3.05 -14.45
C PHE A 10 -8.65 -4.34 -15.17
N LYS A 11 -8.77 -5.46 -14.48
CA LYS A 11 -8.66 -6.78 -15.08
C LYS A 11 -9.88 -7.07 -15.94
N ASP A 12 -9.66 -7.84 -17.00
CA ASP A 12 -10.78 -8.46 -17.72
C ASP A 12 -11.54 -9.41 -16.78
N ASP A 13 -12.85 -9.49 -16.94
CA ASP A 13 -13.73 -10.28 -16.07
C ASP A 13 -13.33 -11.76 -15.97
N CYS A 14 -12.73 -12.32 -17.02
CA CYS A 14 -12.25 -13.70 -17.03
C CYS A 14 -11.01 -13.93 -16.14
N PHE A 15 -10.24 -12.87 -15.81
CA PHE A 15 -9.07 -12.92 -14.95
C PHE A 15 -9.33 -12.34 -13.54
N ALA A 16 -10.49 -11.70 -13.34
CA ALA A 16 -10.87 -11.15 -12.06
C ALA A 16 -11.23 -12.25 -11.06
N VAL A 17 -10.77 -12.10 -9.81
CA VAL A 17 -11.16 -12.99 -8.72
C VAL A 17 -12.57 -12.64 -8.28
N ARG A 18 -13.53 -13.52 -8.55
CA ARG A 18 -14.92 -13.33 -8.17
C ARG A 18 -15.08 -13.34 -6.65
N GLN A 19 -15.96 -12.48 -6.16
CA GLN A 19 -16.33 -12.38 -4.75
C GLN A 19 -17.83 -12.60 -4.62
N ASP A 20 -18.27 -13.04 -3.44
CA ASP A 20 -19.69 -13.02 -3.07
C ASP A 20 -20.07 -11.62 -2.58
N TRP A 21 -20.45 -10.76 -3.52
CA TRP A 21 -20.80 -9.37 -3.24
C TRP A 21 -22.09 -9.23 -2.46
N ASP A 22 -23.04 -10.17 -2.58
CA ASP A 22 -24.30 -10.15 -1.88
C ASP A 22 -24.09 -10.37 -0.37
N VAL A 23 -23.20 -11.28 0.00
CA VAL A 23 -22.82 -11.51 1.40
C VAL A 23 -22.19 -10.24 1.99
N LEU A 24 -21.30 -9.59 1.25
CA LEU A 24 -20.71 -8.32 1.71
C LEU A 24 -21.76 -7.22 1.84
N GLN A 25 -22.62 -7.06 0.85
CA GLN A 25 -23.67 -6.04 0.86
C GLN A 25 -24.61 -6.23 2.08
N GLN A 26 -25.04 -7.46 2.35
CA GLN A 26 -25.86 -7.78 3.52
C GLN A 26 -25.14 -7.48 4.85
N HIS A 27 -23.85 -7.82 4.93
CA HIS A 27 -23.04 -7.52 6.11
C HIS A 27 -22.93 -6.01 6.34
N LEU A 28 -22.61 -5.23 5.30
CA LEU A 28 -22.51 -3.78 5.38
C LEU A 28 -23.84 -3.12 5.75
N ARG A 29 -24.96 -3.57 5.18
CA ARG A 29 -26.31 -3.08 5.55
C ARG A 29 -26.61 -3.26 7.03
N LYS A 30 -26.23 -4.39 7.63
CA LYS A 30 -26.39 -4.64 9.08
C LYS A 30 -25.56 -3.67 9.94
N LYS A 31 -24.54 -3.05 9.35
CA LYS A 31 -23.68 -2.04 9.98
C LYS A 31 -24.09 -0.60 9.62
N GLY A 32 -25.24 -0.41 8.95
CA GLY A 32 -25.71 0.90 8.50
C GLY A 32 -24.93 1.48 7.32
N GLN A 33 -24.19 0.62 6.58
CA GLN A 33 -23.40 1.02 5.42
C GLN A 33 -24.06 0.51 4.13
N ASN A 34 -23.85 1.24 3.03
CA ASN A 34 -24.40 0.87 1.72
C ASN A 34 -23.30 0.52 0.72
N LEU A 35 -23.39 -0.66 0.11
CA LEU A 35 -22.63 -1.05 -1.07
C LEU A 35 -23.58 -1.05 -2.26
N ASP A 36 -23.29 -0.21 -3.26
CA ASP A 36 -24.06 -0.20 -4.50
C ASP A 36 -23.54 -1.30 -5.45
N LEU A 37 -24.44 -2.13 -5.94
CA LEU A 37 -24.17 -3.22 -6.88
C LEU A 37 -24.93 -3.05 -8.21
N VAL A 38 -25.38 -1.83 -8.53
CA VAL A 38 -25.96 -1.54 -9.85
C VAL A 38 -24.93 -1.81 -10.94
N GLU A 39 -23.69 -1.39 -10.71
CA GLU A 39 -22.53 -1.83 -11.48
C GLU A 39 -21.68 -2.76 -10.60
N MET A 40 -21.28 -3.90 -11.19
CA MET A 40 -20.46 -4.88 -10.47
C MET A 40 -19.08 -4.30 -10.16
N PRO A 41 -18.52 -4.58 -8.97
CA PRO A 41 -17.19 -4.14 -8.61
C PRO A 41 -16.11 -4.64 -9.56
N ASN A 42 -15.25 -3.74 -10.01
CA ASN A 42 -14.16 -4.03 -10.95
C ASN A 42 -12.84 -4.25 -10.20
N GLN A 43 -12.15 -5.36 -10.46
CA GLN A 43 -10.84 -5.62 -9.87
C GLN A 43 -9.75 -4.81 -10.58
N PHE A 44 -8.97 -4.03 -9.81
CA PHE A 44 -7.79 -3.35 -10.37
C PHE A 44 -6.78 -4.36 -10.89
N ALA A 45 -6.18 -4.05 -12.05
CA ALA A 45 -5.14 -4.87 -12.66
C ALA A 45 -3.80 -4.78 -11.90
N ALA A 46 -3.55 -3.66 -11.21
CA ALA A 46 -2.33 -3.43 -10.42
C ALA A 46 -2.49 -3.93 -8.99
N GLY A 47 -1.35 -4.30 -8.37
CA GLY A 47 -1.28 -4.77 -6.98
C GLY A 47 -1.13 -6.29 -6.89
N PHE A 48 0.11 -6.76 -6.58
CA PHE A 48 0.41 -8.21 -6.55
C PHE A 48 0.13 -8.87 -5.19
N GLY A 49 0.07 -8.08 -4.11
CA GLY A 49 -0.06 -8.62 -2.75
C GLY A 49 -1.49 -8.71 -2.22
N ASN A 50 -2.39 -7.84 -2.69
CA ASN A 50 -3.77 -7.75 -2.25
C ASN A 50 -4.73 -7.73 -3.43
N LEU A 51 -5.97 -8.15 -3.20
CA LEU A 51 -7.06 -7.98 -4.13
C LEU A 51 -7.69 -6.61 -3.88
N ASN A 52 -7.67 -5.74 -4.88
CA ASN A 52 -8.24 -4.40 -4.81
C ASN A 52 -9.40 -4.28 -5.80
N TYR A 53 -10.54 -3.74 -5.36
CA TYR A 53 -11.73 -3.57 -6.18
C TYR A 53 -12.23 -2.14 -6.12
N TYR A 54 -12.58 -1.58 -7.27
CA TYR A 54 -13.36 -0.36 -7.35
C TYR A 54 -14.81 -0.66 -6.99
N ILE A 55 -15.35 0.09 -6.05
CA ILE A 55 -16.73 -0.06 -5.55
C ILE A 55 -17.39 1.31 -5.40
N ILE A 56 -18.72 1.32 -5.32
CA ILE A 56 -19.47 2.48 -4.84
C ILE A 56 -19.93 2.20 -3.40
N PHE A 57 -19.37 2.94 -2.46
CA PHE A 57 -19.62 2.79 -1.02
C PHE A 57 -20.23 4.07 -0.46
N ASN A 58 -21.44 3.96 0.13
CA ASN A 58 -22.21 5.12 0.63
C ASN A 58 -22.36 6.23 -0.41
N GLY A 59 -22.62 5.86 -1.68
CA GLY A 59 -22.83 6.78 -2.78
C GLY A 59 -21.55 7.45 -3.34
N ARG A 60 -20.36 7.03 -2.91
CA ARG A 60 -19.08 7.57 -3.41
C ARG A 60 -18.13 6.48 -3.88
N PRO A 61 -17.27 6.77 -4.89
CA PRO A 61 -16.20 5.86 -5.29
C PRO A 61 -15.27 5.52 -4.12
N ALA A 62 -14.93 4.24 -4.02
CA ALA A 62 -14.06 3.72 -2.98
C ALA A 62 -13.24 2.53 -3.50
N VAL A 63 -12.19 2.16 -2.75
CA VAL A 63 -11.38 0.97 -3.00
C VAL A 63 -11.63 -0.02 -1.86
N LEU A 64 -12.12 -1.20 -2.20
CA LEU A 64 -12.13 -2.32 -1.29
C LEU A 64 -10.84 -3.10 -1.47
N ARG A 65 -10.14 -3.34 -0.37
CA ARG A 65 -8.89 -4.10 -0.33
C ARG A 65 -9.01 -5.29 0.62
N ARG A 66 -8.56 -6.45 0.17
CA ARG A 66 -8.47 -7.66 0.99
C ARG A 66 -7.27 -8.52 0.61
N PRO A 67 -6.74 -9.36 1.52
CA PRO A 67 -5.73 -10.36 1.16
C PRO A 67 -6.35 -11.45 0.28
N PRO A 68 -5.55 -12.15 -0.54
CA PRO A 68 -5.99 -13.39 -1.17
C PRO A 68 -6.28 -14.46 -0.11
N MET A 69 -7.20 -15.40 -0.42
CA MET A 69 -7.65 -16.45 0.52
C MET A 69 -6.49 -17.32 1.07
N ASN A 70 -5.42 -17.50 0.31
CA ASN A 70 -4.32 -18.41 0.64
C ASN A 70 -3.02 -17.66 0.97
N SER A 71 -3.06 -16.43 1.46
CA SER A 71 -1.84 -15.72 1.86
C SER A 71 -1.35 -16.24 3.22
N PHE A 72 -0.48 -17.27 3.19
CA PHE A 72 0.10 -17.91 4.38
C PHE A 72 1.25 -17.12 5.03
N VAL A 73 1.58 -15.93 4.55
CA VAL A 73 2.67 -15.14 5.12
C VAL A 73 2.15 -14.38 6.32
N GLN A 74 2.44 -14.89 7.50
CA GLN A 74 2.08 -14.26 8.78
C GLN A 74 2.65 -12.83 8.85
N GLY A 75 1.76 -11.83 9.00
CA GLY A 75 2.13 -10.40 9.05
C GLY A 75 2.25 -9.70 7.69
N ALA A 76 2.10 -10.40 6.57
CA ALA A 76 1.87 -9.78 5.27
C ALA A 76 0.36 -9.54 5.09
N ASN A 77 -0.01 -8.38 4.52
CA ASN A 77 -1.39 -8.06 4.19
C ASN A 77 -2.33 -7.95 5.41
N ASP A 78 -1.84 -7.38 6.52
CA ASP A 78 -2.61 -7.12 7.73
C ASP A 78 -3.52 -5.89 7.53
N MET A 79 -4.78 -6.14 7.19
CA MET A 79 -5.78 -5.09 6.91
C MET A 79 -6.09 -4.23 8.15
N LEU A 80 -6.02 -4.80 9.36
CA LEU A 80 -6.28 -4.06 10.59
C LEU A 80 -5.13 -3.09 10.88
N ARG A 81 -3.90 -3.54 10.67
CA ARG A 81 -2.72 -2.69 10.77
C ARG A 81 -2.73 -1.59 9.72
N GLU A 82 -3.08 -1.92 8.47
CA GLU A 82 -3.20 -0.94 7.40
C GLU A 82 -4.26 0.12 7.73
N ALA A 83 -5.44 -0.30 8.17
CA ALA A 83 -6.50 0.61 8.62
C ALA A 83 -6.06 1.52 9.77
N LYS A 84 -5.31 0.99 10.75
CA LYS A 84 -4.72 1.80 11.84
C LYS A 84 -3.80 2.89 11.29
N VAL A 85 -2.95 2.56 10.32
CA VAL A 85 -2.05 3.52 9.69
C VAL A 85 -2.83 4.60 8.92
N LEU A 86 -3.81 4.20 8.10
CA LEU A 86 -4.64 5.14 7.34
C LEU A 86 -5.39 6.10 8.27
N ASN A 87 -6.03 5.59 9.32
CA ASN A 87 -6.77 6.41 10.29
C ASN A 87 -5.87 7.39 11.05
N ALA A 88 -4.64 7.01 11.33
CA ALA A 88 -3.69 7.86 12.05
C ALA A 88 -3.08 8.94 11.14
N LEU A 89 -2.80 8.61 9.88
CA LEU A 89 -2.08 9.51 8.97
C LEU A 89 -2.98 10.40 8.12
N SER A 90 -4.15 9.93 7.68
CA SER A 90 -5.01 10.72 6.79
C SER A 90 -5.38 12.11 7.32
N PRO A 91 -5.55 12.35 8.66
CA PRO A 91 -5.83 13.69 9.17
C PRO A 91 -4.64 14.66 9.12
N VAL A 92 -3.41 14.14 9.12
CA VAL A 92 -2.17 14.94 9.23
C VAL A 92 -1.31 14.92 7.96
N PHE A 93 -1.55 13.96 7.08
CA PHE A 93 -0.82 13.77 5.84
C PHE A 93 -1.79 13.57 4.66
N PRO A 94 -2.15 14.64 3.94
CA PRO A 94 -3.22 14.64 2.93
C PRO A 94 -3.04 13.65 1.76
N LEU A 95 -1.83 13.10 1.55
CA LEU A 95 -1.57 12.08 0.54
C LEU A 95 -2.01 10.67 0.96
N VAL A 96 -2.34 10.47 2.22
CA VAL A 96 -2.86 9.18 2.70
C VAL A 96 -4.37 9.14 2.51
N PRO A 97 -4.93 8.12 1.84
CA PRO A 97 -6.37 7.95 1.68
C PRO A 97 -7.09 7.76 3.01
N GLU A 98 -8.32 8.25 3.10
CA GLU A 98 -9.16 8.01 4.27
C GLU A 98 -9.58 6.54 4.37
N CYS A 99 -9.50 5.94 5.57
CA CYS A 99 -10.09 4.64 5.85
C CYS A 99 -11.59 4.81 6.13
N LEU A 100 -12.44 4.26 5.27
CA LEU A 100 -13.90 4.43 5.33
C LEU A 100 -14.58 3.35 6.15
N PHE A 101 -14.05 2.13 6.11
CA PHE A 101 -14.61 0.99 6.82
C PHE A 101 -13.56 -0.12 6.99
N VAL A 102 -13.63 -0.82 8.12
CA VAL A 102 -12.80 -2.02 8.39
C VAL A 102 -13.69 -3.18 8.72
N GLY A 103 -13.63 -4.23 7.90
CA GLY A 103 -14.33 -5.49 8.12
C GLY A 103 -13.39 -6.53 8.72
N HIS A 104 -13.71 -6.99 9.93
CA HIS A 104 -12.96 -8.05 10.63
C HIS A 104 -13.78 -9.31 10.88
N ASP A 105 -15.03 -9.32 10.41
CA ASP A 105 -15.91 -10.49 10.50
C ASP A 105 -15.51 -11.54 9.44
N LEU A 106 -14.90 -12.61 9.89
CA LEU A 106 -14.43 -13.68 9.01
C LEU A 106 -15.57 -14.47 8.34
N ASN A 107 -16.83 -14.34 8.85
CA ASN A 107 -17.98 -14.99 8.20
C ASN A 107 -18.32 -14.37 6.84
N VAL A 108 -17.80 -13.18 6.51
CA VAL A 108 -18.05 -12.55 5.22
C VAL A 108 -17.25 -13.26 4.12
N TRP A 109 -15.92 -13.34 4.27
CA TRP A 109 -15.03 -13.90 3.24
C TRP A 109 -13.86 -14.70 3.82
N GLY A 110 -13.88 -15.09 5.09
CA GLY A 110 -12.79 -15.81 5.74
C GLY A 110 -11.53 -14.98 6.02
N VAL A 111 -11.51 -13.72 5.62
CA VAL A 111 -10.38 -12.80 5.80
C VAL A 111 -10.88 -11.39 6.09
N PRO A 112 -10.12 -10.58 6.84
CA PRO A 112 -10.45 -9.16 7.02
C PRO A 112 -10.33 -8.40 5.70
N PHE A 113 -11.06 -7.28 5.62
CA PHE A 113 -11.00 -6.36 4.49
C PHE A 113 -11.05 -4.92 4.96
N LEU A 114 -10.70 -4.01 4.07
CA LEU A 114 -10.71 -2.59 4.33
C LEU A 114 -11.33 -1.86 3.13
N ILE A 115 -12.11 -0.82 3.40
CA ILE A 115 -12.64 0.09 2.39
C ILE A 115 -12.01 1.46 2.64
N MET A 116 -11.40 2.03 1.61
CA MET A 116 -10.73 3.31 1.68
C MET A 116 -11.14 4.23 0.54
N GLU A 117 -10.86 5.49 0.69
CA GLU A 117 -11.08 6.51 -0.33
C GLU A 117 -10.43 6.13 -1.67
N TYR A 118 -11.19 6.27 -2.75
CA TYR A 118 -10.65 6.20 -4.10
C TYR A 118 -10.13 7.56 -4.54
N ARG A 119 -8.89 7.60 -4.99
CA ARG A 119 -8.28 8.81 -5.57
C ARG A 119 -7.96 8.57 -7.02
N PRO A 120 -8.64 9.28 -7.95
CA PRO A 120 -8.36 9.15 -9.37
C PRO A 120 -7.01 9.74 -9.71
N GLY A 121 -6.28 9.09 -10.62
CA GLY A 121 -4.98 9.53 -11.09
C GLY A 121 -4.26 8.43 -11.84
N ILE A 122 -3.00 8.65 -12.15
CA ILE A 122 -2.14 7.69 -12.84
C ILE A 122 -0.97 7.29 -11.94
N THR A 123 -0.44 6.10 -12.18
CA THR A 123 0.85 5.67 -11.62
C THR A 123 1.89 5.60 -12.73
N VAL A 124 3.11 6.03 -12.45
CA VAL A 124 4.22 5.96 -13.41
C VAL A 124 5.09 4.77 -13.05
N LYS A 125 5.06 3.73 -13.88
CA LYS A 125 5.85 2.49 -13.68
C LYS A 125 7.21 2.59 -14.36
N SER A 126 7.27 2.28 -15.65
CA SER A 126 8.51 2.24 -16.44
C SER A 126 8.61 3.37 -17.45
N THR A 127 7.51 3.99 -17.80
CA THR A 127 7.45 5.05 -18.83
C THR A 127 6.55 6.18 -18.37
N LEU A 128 6.94 7.40 -18.70
CA LEU A 128 6.08 8.58 -18.53
C LEU A 128 4.94 8.55 -19.56
N PRO A 129 3.78 9.16 -19.24
CA PRO A 129 2.75 9.44 -20.22
C PRO A 129 3.30 10.19 -21.43
N ASP A 130 2.79 9.91 -22.63
CA ASP A 130 3.35 10.46 -23.88
C ASP A 130 3.41 11.99 -23.89
N HIS A 131 2.38 12.65 -23.35
CA HIS A 131 2.33 14.11 -23.26
C HIS A 131 3.36 14.72 -22.27
N MET A 132 4.02 13.88 -21.47
CA MET A 132 5.06 14.28 -20.52
C MET A 132 6.47 13.96 -20.98
N LYS A 133 6.66 13.04 -21.92
CA LYS A 133 7.99 12.55 -22.35
C LYS A 133 8.92 13.67 -22.82
N ASN A 134 8.37 14.71 -23.44
CA ASN A 134 9.15 15.82 -23.99
C ASN A 134 9.20 17.07 -23.08
N LYS A 135 8.67 16.99 -21.86
CA LYS A 135 8.76 18.10 -20.92
C LYS A 135 10.20 18.18 -20.36
N HIS A 136 10.84 19.29 -20.58
CA HIS A 136 12.15 19.58 -19.99
C HIS A 136 12.04 19.56 -18.45
N LEU A 137 13.04 19.01 -17.78
CA LEU A 137 13.15 18.96 -16.31
C LEU A 137 12.08 18.12 -15.57
N ILE A 138 11.29 17.28 -16.28
CA ILE A 138 10.25 16.47 -15.63
C ILE A 138 10.85 15.50 -14.58
N GLY A 139 12.04 14.98 -14.83
CA GLY A 139 12.75 14.12 -13.87
C GLY A 139 13.17 14.87 -12.61
N GLU A 140 13.61 16.11 -12.75
CA GLU A 140 13.95 16.96 -11.59
C GLU A 140 12.70 17.29 -10.78
N GLN A 141 11.61 17.69 -11.44
CA GLN A 141 10.32 17.96 -10.77
C GLN A 141 9.82 16.74 -10.00
N LEU A 142 9.80 15.55 -10.61
CA LEU A 142 9.39 14.32 -9.95
C LEU A 142 10.31 13.97 -8.77
N THR A 143 11.61 14.18 -8.91
CA THR A 143 12.57 13.95 -7.83
C THR A 143 12.30 14.88 -6.65
N GLU A 144 12.07 16.15 -6.90
CA GLU A 144 11.75 17.13 -5.87
C GLU A 144 10.45 16.76 -5.13
N GLU A 145 9.39 16.40 -5.86
CA GLU A 145 8.14 15.94 -5.26
C GLU A 145 8.33 14.69 -4.40
N LEU A 146 9.09 13.69 -4.87
CA LEU A 146 9.38 12.48 -4.11
C LEU A 146 10.14 12.80 -2.80
N LEU A 147 11.14 13.68 -2.86
CA LEU A 147 11.89 14.11 -1.68
C LEU A 147 10.99 14.85 -0.69
N ASN A 148 10.14 15.76 -1.18
CA ASN A 148 9.20 16.50 -0.36
C ASN A 148 8.18 15.57 0.36
N ILE A 149 7.69 14.53 -0.33
CA ILE A 149 6.83 13.51 0.27
C ILE A 149 7.55 12.79 1.41
N LEU A 150 8.80 12.33 1.18
CA LEU A 150 9.58 11.63 2.21
C LEU A 150 9.89 12.54 3.40
N ILE A 151 10.33 13.77 3.17
CA ILE A 151 10.61 14.73 4.24
C ILE A 151 9.38 14.95 5.11
N ARG A 152 8.22 15.18 4.49
CA ARG A 152 6.96 15.38 5.22
C ARG A 152 6.53 14.14 5.97
N LEU A 153 6.63 12.94 5.37
CA LEU A 153 6.30 11.68 6.05
C LEU A 153 7.21 11.42 7.25
N HIS A 154 8.52 11.63 7.08
CA HIS A 154 9.50 11.42 8.15
C HIS A 154 9.46 12.50 9.23
N SER A 155 8.82 13.65 8.98
CA SER A 155 8.60 14.70 9.98
C SER A 155 7.43 14.41 10.93
N ILE A 156 6.60 13.41 10.64
CA ILE A 156 5.49 13.02 11.50
C ILE A 156 6.04 12.22 12.69
N ASP A 157 5.77 12.69 13.92
CA ASP A 157 6.06 11.91 15.12
C ASP A 157 5.09 10.70 15.22
N PRO A 158 5.61 9.45 15.14
CA PRO A 158 4.75 8.27 15.24
C PRO A 158 3.92 8.21 16.53
N SER A 159 4.48 8.66 17.65
CA SER A 159 3.78 8.66 18.93
C SER A 159 2.68 9.70 18.97
N GLY A 160 2.93 10.88 18.42
CA GLY A 160 1.98 11.98 18.36
C GLY A 160 0.71 11.67 17.54
N VAL A 161 0.81 10.74 16.58
CA VAL A 161 -0.33 10.29 15.77
C VAL A 161 -0.88 8.92 16.18
N GLY A 162 -0.48 8.37 17.33
CA GLY A 162 -0.98 7.09 17.83
C GLY A 162 -0.38 5.84 17.15
N LEU A 163 0.77 5.97 16.49
CA LEU A 163 1.49 4.88 15.82
C LEU A 163 2.79 4.48 16.55
N GLY A 164 3.00 4.91 17.79
CA GLY A 164 4.21 4.61 18.55
C GLY A 164 4.43 3.10 18.80
N ASP A 165 3.37 2.31 18.73
CA ASP A 165 3.39 0.85 18.85
C ASP A 165 3.35 0.10 17.49
N LEU A 166 3.38 0.82 16.36
CA LEU A 166 3.33 0.21 15.02
C LEU A 166 4.52 -0.72 14.76
N GLY A 167 5.64 -0.42 15.36
CA GLY A 167 6.87 -1.20 15.31
C GLY A 167 7.57 -1.22 16.68
N ARG A 168 8.56 -2.09 16.80
CA ARG A 168 9.43 -2.10 17.98
C ARG A 168 10.46 -0.99 17.82
N THR A 169 10.50 -0.05 18.76
CA THR A 169 11.57 0.93 18.87
C THR A 169 12.85 0.26 19.41
N GLY A 170 14.00 0.78 19.00
CA GLY A 170 15.32 0.25 19.40
C GLY A 170 15.78 -0.97 18.57
N ASP A 171 17.08 -1.07 18.37
CA ASP A 171 17.75 -2.13 17.61
C ASP A 171 17.20 -2.38 16.21
N TYR A 172 16.60 -1.35 15.56
CA TYR A 172 15.95 -1.50 14.27
C TYR A 172 16.88 -2.08 13.21
N PHE A 173 18.08 -1.50 13.05
CA PHE A 173 19.05 -1.93 12.06
C PHE A 173 19.56 -3.35 12.33
N SER A 174 19.86 -3.67 13.59
CA SER A 174 20.29 -5.00 14.00
C SER A 174 19.22 -6.07 13.72
N ARG A 175 17.97 -5.81 14.11
CA ARG A 175 16.85 -6.74 13.84
C ARG A 175 16.59 -6.91 12.35
N THR A 176 16.64 -5.81 11.58
CA THR A 176 16.44 -5.84 10.13
C THR A 176 17.52 -6.65 9.44
N ALA A 177 18.80 -6.43 9.76
CA ALA A 177 19.91 -7.20 9.23
C ALA A 177 19.77 -8.69 9.56
N LYS A 178 19.52 -9.04 10.84
CA LYS A 178 19.31 -10.43 11.29
C LYS A 178 18.12 -11.09 10.57
N GLY A 179 17.03 -10.35 10.39
CA GLY A 179 15.84 -10.85 9.68
C GLY A 179 16.10 -11.15 8.22
N TRP A 180 16.85 -10.30 7.52
CA TRP A 180 17.25 -10.55 6.13
C TRP A 180 18.23 -11.70 6.01
N LEU A 181 19.25 -11.78 6.87
CA LEU A 181 20.19 -12.89 6.90
C LEU A 181 19.47 -14.23 7.14
N LYS A 182 18.54 -14.29 8.10
CA LYS A 182 17.73 -15.49 8.34
C LYS A 182 16.95 -15.92 7.08
N ARG A 183 16.35 -14.98 6.35
CA ARG A 183 15.63 -15.28 5.09
C ARG A 183 16.59 -15.73 3.99
N ALA A 184 17.75 -15.11 3.88
CA ALA A 184 18.77 -15.49 2.92
C ALA A 184 19.28 -16.92 3.18
N HIS A 185 19.60 -17.26 4.42
CA HIS A 185 19.99 -18.63 4.80
C HIS A 185 18.90 -19.65 4.49
N ALA A 186 17.64 -19.32 4.81
CA ALA A 186 16.51 -20.21 4.48
C ALA A 186 16.31 -20.42 2.97
N ALA A 187 16.58 -19.39 2.15
CA ALA A 187 16.46 -19.48 0.70
C ALA A 187 17.63 -20.24 0.05
N TRP A 188 18.84 -20.15 0.60
CA TRP A 188 20.02 -20.85 0.07
C TRP A 188 20.15 -22.30 0.55
N GLY A 189 19.45 -22.68 1.62
CA GLY A 189 19.60 -23.99 2.25
C GLY A 189 21.01 -24.25 2.79
N ASP A 190 21.45 -25.51 2.74
CA ASP A 190 22.76 -25.93 3.28
C ASP A 190 23.96 -25.48 2.43
N SER A 191 23.74 -24.99 1.22
CA SER A 191 24.80 -24.43 0.37
C SER A 191 25.12 -22.99 0.77
N GLN A 192 25.92 -22.83 1.83
CA GLN A 192 26.37 -21.50 2.25
C GLN A 192 27.21 -20.83 1.16
N SER A 193 26.69 -19.75 0.60
CA SER A 193 27.45 -18.91 -0.30
C SER A 193 28.55 -18.17 0.46
N VAL A 194 29.82 -18.28 -0.02
CA VAL A 194 30.95 -17.49 0.50
C VAL A 194 30.63 -15.99 0.52
N ALA A 195 29.86 -15.52 -0.45
CA ALA A 195 29.40 -14.14 -0.52
C ALA A 195 28.47 -13.80 0.66
N LEU A 196 27.51 -14.68 1.00
CA LEU A 196 26.59 -14.46 2.11
C LEU A 196 27.33 -14.35 3.44
N THR A 197 28.29 -15.24 3.70
CA THR A 197 29.10 -15.20 4.91
C THR A 197 29.93 -13.91 5.02
N LYS A 198 30.49 -13.43 3.89
CA LYS A 198 31.20 -12.12 3.87
C LYS A 198 30.27 -10.96 4.16
N ILE A 199 29.07 -10.95 3.59
CA ILE A 199 28.07 -9.92 3.82
C ILE A 199 27.61 -9.92 5.28
N GLU A 200 27.34 -11.10 5.84
CA GLU A 200 26.95 -11.25 7.24
C GLU A 200 28.00 -10.68 8.21
N LYS A 201 29.28 -11.04 8.00
CA LYS A 201 30.39 -10.48 8.78
C LYS A 201 30.47 -8.97 8.61
N TRP A 202 30.43 -8.46 7.39
CA TRP A 202 30.52 -7.02 7.12
C TRP A 202 29.37 -6.25 7.77
N LEU A 203 28.13 -6.75 7.70
CA LEU A 203 26.96 -6.13 8.33
C LEU A 203 27.08 -6.13 9.85
N SER A 204 27.48 -7.27 10.45
CA SER A 204 27.57 -7.39 11.92
C SER A 204 28.58 -6.40 12.55
N GLU A 205 29.64 -6.08 11.81
CA GLU A 205 30.69 -5.13 12.24
C GLU A 205 30.29 -3.66 11.99
N ARG A 206 29.24 -3.38 11.21
CA ARG A 206 28.91 -2.03 10.70
C ARG A 206 27.44 -1.65 10.87
N ILE A 207 26.75 -2.27 11.82
CA ILE A 207 25.38 -1.88 12.14
C ILE A 207 25.40 -0.45 12.70
N PRO A 208 24.69 0.51 12.06
CA PRO A 208 24.63 1.86 12.58
C PRO A 208 23.84 1.91 13.89
N LYS A 209 24.08 2.94 14.68
CA LYS A 209 23.23 3.24 15.84
C LYS A 209 21.84 3.65 15.36
N ASP A 210 20.84 3.27 16.13
CA ASP A 210 19.47 3.71 15.84
C ASP A 210 19.37 5.24 15.89
N ALA A 211 18.63 5.79 14.95
CA ALA A 211 18.24 7.18 14.92
C ALA A 211 16.87 7.37 15.60
N HIS A 212 16.42 8.63 15.67
CA HIS A 212 15.06 8.93 16.12
C HIS A 212 14.02 8.18 15.24
N PRO A 213 13.02 7.51 15.84
CA PRO A 213 12.03 6.76 15.09
C PRO A 213 11.21 7.68 14.16
N VAL A 214 11.05 7.28 12.91
CA VAL A 214 10.19 7.94 11.92
C VAL A 214 9.30 6.91 11.24
N ILE A 215 8.25 7.36 10.57
CA ILE A 215 7.37 6.49 9.79
C ILE A 215 8.06 6.17 8.46
N LEU A 216 8.34 4.89 8.22
CA LEU A 216 8.92 4.40 6.98
C LEU A 216 7.84 3.78 6.09
N HIS A 217 7.82 4.17 4.82
CA HIS A 217 6.91 3.56 3.83
C HIS A 217 7.33 2.12 3.46
N ASN A 218 8.62 1.80 3.51
CA ASN A 218 9.25 0.51 3.19
C ASN A 218 9.18 0.03 1.73
N ASP A 219 8.37 0.64 0.88
CA ASP A 219 8.33 0.38 -0.58
C ASP A 219 8.09 1.70 -1.33
N PHE A 220 8.80 2.75 -0.93
CA PHE A 220 8.65 4.09 -1.51
C PHE A 220 9.26 4.12 -2.92
N LYS A 221 8.41 4.31 -3.90
CA LYS A 221 8.76 4.37 -5.33
C LYS A 221 7.64 5.03 -6.12
N LEU A 222 7.96 5.50 -7.31
CA LEU A 222 7.06 6.31 -8.13
C LEU A 222 5.77 5.55 -8.53
N ASP A 223 5.84 4.23 -8.73
CA ASP A 223 4.67 3.42 -9.08
C ASP A 223 3.72 3.13 -7.90
N ASN A 224 4.11 3.50 -6.66
CA ASN A 224 3.24 3.49 -5.49
C ASN A 224 2.65 4.87 -5.17
N ILE A 225 2.84 5.86 -6.05
CA ILE A 225 2.29 7.21 -5.89
C ILE A 225 1.28 7.46 -7.00
N ILE A 226 0.08 7.87 -6.62
CA ILE A 226 -0.93 8.32 -7.57
C ILE A 226 -0.67 9.79 -7.88
N LEU A 227 -0.54 10.10 -9.16
CA LEU A 227 -0.25 11.44 -9.67
C LEU A 227 -1.44 11.99 -10.47
N GLU A 228 -1.58 13.32 -10.46
CA GLU A 228 -2.49 14.02 -11.36
C GLU A 228 -2.00 13.87 -12.81
N PRO A 229 -2.86 13.40 -13.75
CA PRO A 229 -2.43 13.13 -15.11
C PRO A 229 -1.85 14.35 -15.88
N THR A 230 -2.30 15.55 -15.55
CA THR A 230 -1.95 16.77 -16.33
C THR A 230 -0.65 17.43 -15.89
N ASN A 231 -0.30 17.36 -14.61
CA ASN A 231 0.83 18.08 -14.04
C ASN A 231 1.75 17.22 -13.15
N LEU A 232 1.41 15.92 -12.97
CA LEU A 232 2.12 14.95 -12.13
C LEU A 232 2.23 15.35 -10.64
N GLN A 233 1.34 16.21 -10.17
CA GLN A 233 1.28 16.51 -8.74
C GLN A 233 0.81 15.27 -7.96
N PRO A 234 1.43 14.93 -6.82
CA PRO A 234 1.03 13.80 -5.99
C PRO A 234 -0.38 13.95 -5.43
N LYS A 235 -1.19 12.90 -5.57
CA LYS A 235 -2.58 12.81 -5.06
C LYS A 235 -2.74 11.76 -3.97
N ALA A 236 -1.97 10.67 -4.03
CA ALA A 236 -1.96 9.65 -2.99
C ALA A 236 -0.62 8.93 -2.93
N LEU A 237 -0.33 8.39 -1.75
CA LEU A 237 0.81 7.55 -1.42
C LEU A 237 0.29 6.22 -0.84
#